data_c658c85d5f8284e6016c8aba04c017c5
#
_entry.id   c658c85d5f8284e6016c8aba04c017c5
#
_cell.length_a   1.000
_cell.length_b   1.000
_cell.length_c   1.000
_cell.angle_alpha   90.00
_cell.angle_beta   90.00
_cell.angle_gamma   90.00
#
_symmetry.space_group_name_H-M   'P 1'
#
loop_
_entity.id
_entity.type
_entity.pdbx_description
1 polymer ?
#
loop_
_entity_poly.entity_id
_entity_poly.type
_entity_poly.pdbx_seq_one_letter_code
_entity_poly.pdbx_strand_id
1 'polypeptide(L)'
;GPETRVFLCNSGAEANEAALKFARLSTARVGVVAAVRSFHGRTFGALSATGNREYRQPFEPLVPGFSHVPYNDIPALEAAVGDDTAAVILEVVQGEGGVHPGTAEYLGRAQELCRQRGALLILDEVQTGYGRTGKLFACQHYGLTPDLMTIAKSMAGGLPMAACLIGPRVQNIRPLMHGSTFGGNPLACAAALAVLEVMTATSGPLSYGETPPPPPPLYGEGSVAPPSLQGKGVGGLGSLAGKGVGGSGETLPERAGRLGEHLIGRLRRIESPLIREVRGLGLLVGVDLRVKVTPILQKLQALGVLALPAGATVLRLLQPLVIAEEDLD
;
A
#
# COMPACT_ATOMS: atom_id res chain seq x y z
N GLY A 1 -4.99 -13.58 -10.85
CA GLY A 1 -5.45 -14.65 -11.74
C GLY A 1 -4.35 -15.67 -12.00
N PRO A 2 -4.61 -16.80 -12.65
CA PRO A 2 -3.63 -17.89 -12.84
C PRO A 2 -2.39 -17.48 -13.65
N GLU A 3 -2.47 -16.41 -14.43
CA GLU A 3 -1.35 -15.88 -15.22
C GLU A 3 -0.58 -14.74 -14.54
N THR A 4 -0.92 -14.40 -13.30
CA THR A 4 -0.23 -13.35 -12.55
C THR A 4 1.11 -13.88 -12.04
N ARG A 5 2.20 -13.19 -12.37
CA ARG A 5 3.54 -13.43 -11.84
C ARG A 5 3.81 -12.47 -10.70
N VAL A 6 4.76 -12.81 -9.83
CA VAL A 6 5.14 -11.99 -8.69
C VAL A 6 6.66 -11.81 -8.68
N PHE A 7 7.09 -10.56 -8.54
CA PHE A 7 8.47 -10.22 -8.23
C PHE A 7 8.53 -9.75 -6.78
N LEU A 8 9.28 -10.47 -5.94
CA LEU A 8 9.45 -10.17 -4.52
C LEU A 8 10.64 -9.25 -4.28
N CYS A 9 10.49 -8.26 -3.42
CA CYS A 9 11.51 -7.30 -2.99
C CYS A 9 11.28 -6.88 -1.53
N ASN A 10 11.88 -5.78 -1.05
CA ASN A 10 11.94 -5.51 0.39
C ASN A 10 11.21 -4.21 0.79
N SER A 11 10.94 -3.32 -0.16
CA SER A 11 10.32 -2.02 0.10
C SER A 11 9.38 -1.60 -1.03
N GLY A 12 8.43 -0.70 -0.71
CA GLY A 12 7.53 -0.13 -1.72
C GLY A 12 8.28 0.62 -2.82
N ALA A 13 9.40 1.27 -2.51
CA ALA A 13 10.24 1.92 -3.50
C ALA A 13 10.83 0.90 -4.49
N GLU A 14 11.37 -0.24 -4.00
CA GLU A 14 11.86 -1.32 -4.87
C GLU A 14 10.74 -1.93 -5.74
N ALA A 15 9.55 -2.10 -5.18
CA ALA A 15 8.40 -2.60 -5.94
C ALA A 15 8.00 -1.63 -7.06
N ASN A 16 8.00 -0.32 -6.79
CA ASN A 16 7.74 0.71 -7.79
C ASN A 16 8.85 0.78 -8.84
N GLU A 17 10.14 0.68 -8.45
CA GLU A 17 11.26 0.56 -9.41
C GLU A 17 11.09 -0.64 -10.34
N ALA A 18 10.70 -1.79 -9.79
CA ALA A 18 10.42 -2.98 -10.59
C ALA A 18 9.28 -2.74 -11.58
N ALA A 19 8.15 -2.17 -11.12
CA ALA A 19 6.99 -1.87 -11.95
C ALA A 19 7.33 -0.91 -13.10
N LEU A 20 8.07 0.17 -12.81
CA LEU A 20 8.52 1.15 -13.80
C LEU A 20 9.45 0.52 -14.85
N LYS A 21 10.41 -0.31 -14.41
CA LYS A 21 11.33 -1.03 -15.31
C LYS A 21 10.58 -2.04 -16.18
N PHE A 22 9.65 -2.81 -15.61
CA PHE A 22 8.87 -3.79 -16.35
C PHE A 22 7.93 -3.12 -17.36
N ALA A 23 7.36 -1.97 -17.01
CA ALA A 23 6.53 -1.22 -17.94
C ALA A 23 7.34 -0.72 -19.15
N ARG A 24 8.50 -0.11 -18.93
CA ARG A 24 9.39 0.34 -20.00
C ARG A 24 9.89 -0.82 -20.87
N LEU A 25 10.27 -1.92 -20.22
CA LEU A 25 10.72 -3.13 -20.92
C LEU A 25 9.62 -3.73 -21.80
N SER A 26 8.42 -3.84 -21.28
CA SER A 26 7.29 -4.46 -21.94
C SER A 26 6.80 -3.67 -23.17
N THR A 27 6.79 -2.34 -23.04
CA THR A 27 6.26 -1.44 -24.08
C THR A 27 7.33 -0.92 -25.04
N ALA A 28 8.62 -1.06 -24.69
CA ALA A 28 9.74 -0.40 -25.37
C ALA A 28 9.61 1.14 -25.43
N ARG A 29 8.87 1.74 -24.49
CA ARG A 29 8.62 3.18 -24.37
C ARG A 29 9.24 3.72 -23.09
N VAL A 30 9.41 5.07 -23.00
CA VAL A 30 10.11 5.72 -21.89
C VAL A 30 9.16 6.52 -21.01
N GLY A 31 8.08 7.09 -21.57
CA GLY A 31 7.17 7.99 -20.89
C GLY A 31 6.44 7.35 -19.70
N VAL A 32 6.38 8.03 -18.57
CA VAL A 32 5.58 7.63 -17.40
C VAL A 32 4.79 8.84 -16.94
N VAL A 33 3.47 8.69 -16.85
CA VAL A 33 2.57 9.71 -16.32
C VAL A 33 2.23 9.35 -14.87
N ALA A 34 2.48 10.28 -13.96
CA ALA A 34 2.14 10.16 -12.54
C ALA A 34 1.23 11.32 -12.12
N ALA A 35 0.70 11.29 -10.91
CA ALA A 35 -0.15 12.36 -10.41
C ALA A 35 0.64 13.38 -9.56
N VAL A 36 0.26 14.65 -9.63
CA VAL A 36 0.69 15.68 -8.66
C VAL A 36 0.31 15.25 -7.25
N ARG A 37 1.16 15.51 -6.26
CA ARG A 37 1.04 15.09 -4.85
C ARG A 37 1.18 13.59 -4.61
N SER A 38 1.46 12.77 -5.62
CA SER A 38 1.70 11.34 -5.41
C SER A 38 2.99 11.09 -4.62
N PHE A 39 3.06 9.91 -4.01
CA PHE A 39 4.26 9.43 -3.34
C PHE A 39 4.51 7.96 -3.71
N HIS A 40 5.60 7.71 -4.45
CA HIS A 40 5.95 6.37 -4.92
C HIS A 40 7.29 5.84 -4.37
N GLY A 41 8.02 6.66 -3.61
CA GLY A 41 9.29 6.28 -2.99
C GLY A 41 10.37 7.34 -3.10
N ARG A 42 11.58 6.99 -2.63
CA ARG A 42 12.73 7.89 -2.52
C ARG A 42 13.96 7.45 -3.32
N THR A 43 13.92 6.30 -3.99
CA THR A 43 14.93 5.88 -4.98
C THR A 43 14.75 6.69 -6.27
N PHE A 44 15.77 6.79 -7.10
CA PHE A 44 15.76 7.74 -8.24
C PHE A 44 14.57 7.56 -9.18
N GLY A 45 14.21 6.33 -9.58
CA GLY A 45 13.05 6.10 -10.44
C GLY A 45 11.72 6.33 -9.72
N ALA A 46 11.55 5.80 -8.51
CA ALA A 46 10.36 6.01 -7.69
C ALA A 46 10.19 7.48 -7.29
N LEU A 47 11.30 8.20 -7.02
CA LEU A 47 11.30 9.64 -6.76
C LEU A 47 10.92 10.44 -8.00
N SER A 48 11.32 9.99 -9.20
CA SER A 48 10.92 10.62 -10.47
C SER A 48 9.40 10.54 -10.69
N ALA A 49 8.76 9.45 -10.26
CA ALA A 49 7.31 9.27 -10.29
C ALA A 49 6.59 10.03 -9.15
N THR A 50 7.27 10.34 -8.04
CA THR A 50 6.69 11.05 -6.90
C THR A 50 6.33 12.48 -7.28
N GLY A 51 5.06 12.88 -7.08
CA GLY A 51 4.53 14.18 -7.51
C GLY A 51 4.89 15.37 -6.62
N ASN A 52 5.43 15.14 -5.42
CA ASN A 52 5.84 16.21 -4.51
C ASN A 52 7.18 16.82 -4.96
N ARG A 53 7.14 18.09 -5.40
CA ARG A 53 8.30 18.80 -5.90
C ARG A 53 9.38 19.03 -4.83
N GLU A 54 9.00 19.27 -3.58
CA GLU A 54 9.95 19.47 -2.48
C GLU A 54 10.84 18.24 -2.25
N TYR A 55 10.32 17.04 -2.53
CA TYR A 55 11.08 15.81 -2.41
C TYR A 55 12.02 15.58 -3.59
N ARG A 56 11.64 16.04 -4.80
CA ARG A 56 12.39 15.81 -6.04
C ARG A 56 13.51 16.82 -6.24
N GLN A 57 13.22 18.11 -6.02
CA GLN A 57 14.12 19.22 -6.37
C GLN A 57 15.55 19.09 -5.85
N PRO A 58 15.82 18.63 -4.61
CA PRO A 58 17.19 18.48 -4.10
C PRO A 58 18.03 17.42 -4.82
N PHE A 59 17.41 16.54 -5.59
CA PHE A 59 18.04 15.38 -6.22
C PHE A 59 18.01 15.42 -7.76
N GLU A 60 17.62 16.55 -8.33
CA GLU A 60 17.65 16.76 -9.79
C GLU A 60 19.10 16.83 -10.31
N PRO A 61 19.41 16.26 -11.52
CA PRO A 61 18.45 15.66 -12.45
C PRO A 61 18.03 14.25 -12.06
N LEU A 62 16.73 13.97 -12.18
CA LEU A 62 16.15 12.66 -11.95
C LEU A 62 16.07 11.83 -13.23
N VAL A 63 15.49 10.62 -13.16
CA VAL A 63 15.31 9.76 -14.33
C VAL A 63 14.38 10.46 -15.33
N PRO A 64 14.76 10.59 -16.62
CA PRO A 64 13.96 11.28 -17.62
C PRO A 64 12.69 10.52 -18.01
N GLY A 65 11.75 11.22 -18.65
CA GLY A 65 10.52 10.66 -19.21
C GLY A 65 9.33 10.65 -18.25
N PHE A 66 9.40 11.35 -17.10
CA PHE A 66 8.28 11.46 -16.17
C PHE A 66 7.53 12.78 -16.34
N SER A 67 6.20 12.70 -16.36
CA SER A 67 5.30 13.85 -16.32
C SER A 67 4.28 13.71 -15.19
N HIS A 68 3.76 14.84 -14.70
CA HIS A 68 2.83 14.85 -13.57
C HIS A 68 1.58 15.65 -13.93
N VAL A 69 0.42 15.04 -13.76
CA VAL A 69 -0.89 15.65 -14.02
C VAL A 69 -1.67 15.85 -12.72
N PRO A 70 -2.59 16.82 -12.64
CA PRO A 70 -3.47 16.94 -11.49
C PRO A 70 -4.26 15.65 -11.26
N TYR A 71 -4.39 15.23 -10.01
CA TYR A 71 -5.16 14.05 -9.66
C TYR A 71 -6.66 14.32 -9.80
N ASN A 72 -7.41 13.36 -10.30
CA ASN A 72 -8.85 13.49 -10.65
C ASN A 72 -9.15 14.46 -11.82
N ASP A 73 -8.14 14.78 -12.64
CA ASP A 73 -8.29 15.62 -13.84
C ASP A 73 -8.19 14.74 -15.09
N ILE A 74 -9.33 14.35 -15.64
CA ILE A 74 -9.40 13.49 -16.83
C ILE A 74 -8.82 14.19 -18.07
N PRO A 75 -9.17 15.44 -18.40
CA PRO A 75 -8.58 16.14 -19.54
C PRO A 75 -7.06 16.24 -19.48
N ALA A 76 -6.48 16.54 -18.31
CA ALA A 76 -5.04 16.60 -18.14
C ALA A 76 -4.38 15.22 -18.33
N LEU A 77 -5.02 14.14 -17.83
CA LEU A 77 -4.54 12.78 -18.02
C LEU A 77 -4.56 12.39 -19.50
N GLU A 78 -5.66 12.65 -20.20
CA GLU A 78 -5.80 12.34 -21.64
C GLU A 78 -4.77 13.09 -22.49
N ALA A 79 -4.49 14.34 -22.18
CA ALA A 79 -3.48 15.13 -22.87
C ALA A 79 -2.04 14.63 -22.64
N ALA A 80 -1.78 14.03 -21.47
CA ALA A 80 -0.44 13.56 -21.09
C ALA A 80 -0.10 12.16 -21.58
N VAL A 81 -1.10 11.29 -21.82
CA VAL A 81 -0.89 9.91 -22.24
C VAL A 81 -0.84 9.82 -23.76
N GLY A 82 0.37 9.71 -24.31
CA GLY A 82 0.65 9.63 -25.73
C GLY A 82 1.27 8.29 -26.18
N ASP A 83 1.75 8.26 -27.42
CA ASP A 83 2.31 7.06 -28.03
C ASP A 83 3.68 6.68 -27.48
N ASP A 84 4.37 7.58 -26.79
CA ASP A 84 5.63 7.35 -26.08
C ASP A 84 5.44 6.89 -24.62
N THR A 85 4.18 6.89 -24.14
CA THR A 85 3.86 6.54 -22.75
C THR A 85 3.97 5.02 -22.53
N ALA A 86 4.89 4.63 -21.66
CA ALA A 86 5.05 3.25 -21.17
C ALA A 86 3.99 2.90 -20.12
N ALA A 87 3.73 3.83 -19.19
CA ALA A 87 2.79 3.58 -18.10
C ALA A 87 2.16 4.85 -17.53
N VAL A 88 1.00 4.66 -16.91
CA VAL A 88 0.42 5.57 -15.93
C VAL A 88 0.56 4.92 -14.56
N ILE A 89 1.14 5.63 -13.58
CA ILE A 89 1.25 5.17 -12.19
C ILE A 89 0.39 6.02 -11.27
N LEU A 90 -0.51 5.37 -10.50
CA LEU A 90 -1.46 6.02 -9.61
C LEU A 90 -1.57 5.29 -8.28
N GLU A 91 -1.79 6.05 -7.21
CA GLU A 91 -2.37 5.55 -5.96
C GLU A 91 -3.90 5.58 -6.09
N VAL A 92 -4.61 4.56 -5.61
CA VAL A 92 -6.09 4.58 -5.58
C VAL A 92 -6.61 5.64 -4.59
N VAL A 93 -5.87 5.83 -3.49
CA VAL A 93 -6.01 6.95 -2.57
C VAL A 93 -4.63 7.53 -2.34
N GLN A 94 -4.40 8.78 -2.70
CA GLN A 94 -3.14 9.46 -2.41
C GLN A 94 -2.98 9.64 -0.90
N GLY A 95 -2.07 8.85 -0.28
CA GLY A 95 -1.92 8.87 1.17
C GLY A 95 -1.12 10.08 1.67
N GLU A 96 0.12 10.22 1.21
CA GLU A 96 1.03 11.32 1.58
C GLU A 96 0.56 12.67 1.04
N GLY A 97 -0.11 12.68 -0.09
CA GLY A 97 -0.61 13.87 -0.77
C GLY A 97 -1.82 14.53 -0.12
N GLY A 98 -2.36 13.97 0.99
CA GLY A 98 -3.48 14.58 1.72
C GLY A 98 -4.72 13.70 1.83
N VAL A 99 -4.61 12.41 1.71
CA VAL A 99 -5.70 11.43 1.72
C VAL A 99 -6.77 11.79 0.69
N HIS A 100 -6.39 11.78 -0.59
CA HIS A 100 -7.31 12.06 -1.69
C HIS A 100 -7.71 10.77 -2.41
N PRO A 101 -8.96 10.29 -2.25
CA PRO A 101 -9.48 9.19 -3.06
C PRO A 101 -9.58 9.59 -4.54
N GLY A 102 -9.23 8.65 -5.41
CA GLY A 102 -9.54 8.77 -6.84
C GLY A 102 -11.03 8.62 -7.08
N THR A 103 -11.57 9.40 -8.02
CA THR A 103 -12.96 9.18 -8.44
C THR A 103 -13.04 7.93 -9.32
N ALA A 104 -14.19 7.24 -9.28
CA ALA A 104 -14.41 6.06 -10.11
C ALA A 104 -14.24 6.37 -11.60
N GLU A 105 -14.68 7.56 -12.03
CA GLU A 105 -14.55 8.02 -13.40
C GLU A 105 -13.06 8.20 -13.81
N TYR A 106 -12.28 8.87 -12.97
CA TYR A 106 -10.87 9.13 -13.23
C TYR A 106 -10.05 7.84 -13.28
N LEU A 107 -10.22 6.96 -12.30
CA LEU A 107 -9.50 5.69 -12.23
C LEU A 107 -9.92 4.74 -13.35
N GLY A 108 -11.22 4.66 -13.65
CA GLY A 108 -11.74 3.89 -14.78
C GLY A 108 -11.22 4.42 -16.12
N ARG A 109 -11.21 5.75 -16.30
CA ARG A 109 -10.68 6.37 -17.50
C ARG A 109 -9.19 6.16 -17.68
N ALA A 110 -8.41 6.21 -16.59
CA ALA A 110 -6.99 5.91 -16.63
C ALA A 110 -6.72 4.47 -17.14
N GLN A 111 -7.48 3.49 -16.65
CA GLN A 111 -7.38 2.11 -17.12
C GLN A 111 -7.74 1.96 -18.60
N GLU A 112 -8.83 2.57 -19.02
CA GLU A 112 -9.29 2.53 -20.41
C GLU A 112 -8.28 3.20 -21.35
N LEU A 113 -7.80 4.38 -20.99
CA LEU A 113 -6.82 5.14 -21.76
C LEU A 113 -5.50 4.36 -21.92
N CYS A 114 -5.00 3.73 -20.86
CA CYS A 114 -3.84 2.85 -20.94
C CYS A 114 -4.06 1.71 -21.95
N ARG A 115 -5.24 1.08 -21.96
CA ARG A 115 -5.56 0.03 -22.93
C ARG A 115 -5.61 0.57 -24.35
N GLN A 116 -6.26 1.71 -24.56
CA GLN A 116 -6.41 2.34 -25.89
C GLN A 116 -5.06 2.76 -26.48
N ARG A 117 -4.13 3.26 -25.65
CA ARG A 117 -2.82 3.77 -26.07
C ARG A 117 -1.71 2.72 -26.01
N GLY A 118 -2.01 1.48 -25.59
CA GLY A 118 -1.00 0.44 -25.41
C GLY A 118 0.00 0.74 -24.28
N ALA A 119 -0.35 1.66 -23.38
CA ALA A 119 0.36 1.89 -22.13
C ALA A 119 -0.05 0.87 -21.06
N LEU A 120 0.68 0.79 -19.95
CA LEU A 120 0.36 -0.07 -18.82
C LEU A 120 -0.14 0.74 -17.63
N LEU A 121 -1.16 0.23 -16.92
CA LEU A 121 -1.62 0.83 -15.68
C LEU A 121 -0.86 0.19 -14.51
N ILE A 122 -0.15 1.01 -13.73
CA ILE A 122 0.49 0.65 -12.47
C ILE A 122 -0.37 1.23 -11.34
N LEU A 123 -0.88 0.37 -10.45
CA LEU A 123 -1.52 0.83 -9.22
C LEU A 123 -0.58 0.60 -8.03
N ASP A 124 -0.25 1.70 -7.36
CA ASP A 124 0.53 1.69 -6.13
C ASP A 124 -0.40 1.45 -4.93
N GLU A 125 -0.46 0.21 -4.49
CA GLU A 125 -1.23 -0.25 -3.33
C GLU A 125 -0.36 -0.39 -2.07
N VAL A 126 0.81 0.22 -2.06
CA VAL A 126 1.77 0.16 -0.92
C VAL A 126 1.13 0.69 0.37
N GLN A 127 0.27 1.70 0.30
CA GLN A 127 -0.43 2.24 1.46
C GLN A 127 -1.89 1.79 1.57
N THR A 128 -2.54 1.52 0.46
CA THR A 128 -3.97 1.22 0.38
C THR A 128 -4.29 -0.26 0.48
N GLY A 129 -3.35 -1.12 0.17
CA GLY A 129 -3.52 -2.57 0.19
C GLY A 129 -3.62 -3.18 1.59
N TYR A 130 -3.82 -4.48 1.63
CA TYR A 130 -3.93 -5.28 2.85
C TYR A 130 -5.03 -4.77 3.79
N GLY A 131 -6.22 -4.56 3.25
CA GLY A 131 -7.42 -4.28 4.04
C GLY A 131 -7.60 -2.83 4.47
N ARG A 132 -6.60 -1.96 4.28
CA ARG A 132 -6.60 -0.59 4.78
C ARG A 132 -7.85 0.20 4.41
N THR A 133 -8.37 -0.02 3.21
CA THR A 133 -9.50 0.73 2.65
C THR A 133 -10.85 0.03 2.74
N GLY A 134 -10.91 -1.16 3.36
CA GLY A 134 -12.15 -1.93 3.46
C GLY A 134 -12.27 -3.09 2.47
N LYS A 135 -11.32 -3.22 1.56
CA LYS A 135 -11.13 -4.36 0.67
C LYS A 135 -9.67 -4.82 0.77
N LEU A 136 -9.36 -6.06 0.38
CA LEU A 136 -7.97 -6.54 0.41
C LEU A 136 -7.04 -5.60 -0.38
N PHE A 137 -7.48 -5.14 -1.54
CA PHE A 137 -6.84 -4.09 -2.34
C PHE A 137 -7.85 -3.00 -2.70
N ALA A 138 -7.44 -1.73 -2.67
CA ALA A 138 -8.31 -0.60 -2.94
C ALA A 138 -8.87 -0.60 -4.37
N CYS A 139 -8.13 -1.12 -5.34
CA CYS A 139 -8.61 -1.26 -6.72
C CYS A 139 -9.91 -2.05 -6.84
N GLN A 140 -10.22 -2.93 -5.88
CA GLN A 140 -11.45 -3.73 -5.86
C GLN A 140 -12.71 -2.89 -5.62
N HIS A 141 -12.60 -1.69 -5.00
CA HIS A 141 -13.73 -0.78 -4.85
C HIS A 141 -14.24 -0.24 -6.19
N TYR A 142 -13.37 -0.19 -7.18
CA TYR A 142 -13.61 0.42 -8.48
C TYR A 142 -13.62 -0.60 -9.64
N GLY A 143 -13.53 -1.91 -9.33
CA GLY A 143 -13.45 -2.95 -10.35
C GLY A 143 -12.24 -2.85 -11.28
N LEU A 144 -11.14 -2.26 -10.82
CA LEU A 144 -9.93 -2.07 -11.63
C LEU A 144 -9.11 -3.36 -11.72
N THR A 145 -8.52 -3.56 -12.89
CA THR A 145 -7.58 -4.65 -13.17
C THR A 145 -6.28 -4.06 -13.70
N PRO A 146 -5.34 -3.66 -12.82
CA PRO A 146 -4.08 -3.07 -13.23
C PRO A 146 -3.19 -4.10 -13.96
N ASP A 147 -2.28 -3.60 -14.80
CA ASP A 147 -1.27 -4.42 -15.43
C ASP A 147 -0.12 -4.75 -14.47
N LEU A 148 0.20 -3.80 -13.60
CA LEU A 148 1.18 -3.93 -12.53
C LEU A 148 0.56 -3.39 -11.24
N MET A 149 0.78 -4.08 -10.12
CA MET A 149 0.36 -3.60 -8.80
C MET A 149 1.52 -3.76 -7.83
N THR A 150 1.82 -2.69 -7.08
CA THR A 150 2.88 -2.71 -6.08
C THR A 150 2.29 -2.75 -4.68
N ILE A 151 2.82 -3.61 -3.83
CA ILE A 151 2.38 -3.85 -2.45
C ILE A 151 3.58 -3.91 -1.52
N ALA A 152 3.41 -3.44 -0.28
CA ALA A 152 4.44 -3.44 0.77
C ALA A 152 3.81 -3.23 2.16
N LYS A 153 4.46 -2.47 3.02
CA LYS A 153 4.03 -2.07 4.38
C LYS A 153 3.43 -3.21 5.19
N SER A 154 2.10 -3.38 5.12
CA SER A 154 1.39 -4.41 5.90
C SER A 154 1.63 -5.85 5.42
N MET A 155 2.32 -6.03 4.28
CA MET A 155 2.45 -7.32 3.59
C MET A 155 3.02 -8.44 4.47
N ALA A 156 3.98 -8.13 5.33
CA ALA A 156 4.63 -9.11 6.22
C ALA A 156 4.59 -8.71 7.70
N GLY A 157 3.54 -7.97 8.12
CA GLY A 157 3.29 -7.69 9.54
C GLY A 157 4.38 -6.89 10.25
N GLY A 158 5.19 -6.12 9.52
CA GLY A 158 6.28 -5.29 10.03
C GLY A 158 7.68 -5.74 9.58
N LEU A 159 7.83 -6.93 9.01
CA LEU A 159 9.08 -7.31 8.36
C LEU A 159 9.21 -6.62 6.98
N PRO A 160 10.43 -6.20 6.59
CA PRO A 160 10.67 -5.61 5.27
C PRO A 160 10.34 -6.61 4.15
N MET A 161 9.23 -6.40 3.47
CA MET A 161 8.81 -7.18 2.32
C MET A 161 7.89 -6.35 1.43
N ALA A 162 8.06 -6.52 0.13
CA ALA A 162 7.22 -5.92 -0.88
C ALA A 162 7.14 -6.81 -2.11
N ALA A 163 6.18 -6.53 -2.97
CA ALA A 163 6.08 -7.23 -4.24
C ALA A 163 5.55 -6.32 -5.36
N CYS A 164 5.95 -6.64 -6.57
CA CYS A 164 5.30 -6.19 -7.80
C CYS A 164 4.51 -7.37 -8.38
N LEU A 165 3.20 -7.26 -8.41
CA LEU A 165 2.32 -8.20 -9.09
C LEU A 165 2.27 -7.84 -10.57
N ILE A 166 2.42 -8.83 -11.43
CA ILE A 166 2.68 -8.65 -12.87
C ILE A 166 1.58 -9.37 -13.64
N GLY A 167 0.71 -8.59 -14.27
CA GLY A 167 -0.40 -9.10 -15.06
C GLY A 167 0.02 -9.62 -16.44
N PRO A 168 -0.90 -10.28 -17.16
CA PRO A 168 -0.59 -10.97 -18.43
C PRO A 168 -0.22 -10.02 -19.59
N ARG A 169 -0.64 -8.75 -19.55
CA ARG A 169 -0.24 -7.77 -20.59
C ARG A 169 1.23 -7.36 -20.49
N VAL A 170 1.89 -7.62 -19.38
CA VAL A 170 3.31 -7.30 -19.17
C VAL A 170 4.17 -8.43 -19.75
N GLN A 171 4.95 -8.14 -20.77
CA GLN A 171 5.72 -9.09 -21.54
C GLN A 171 7.23 -8.83 -21.48
N ASN A 172 8.01 -9.68 -22.13
CA ASN A 172 9.46 -9.55 -22.33
C ASN A 172 10.31 -9.63 -21.06
N ILE A 173 9.74 -9.94 -19.89
CA ILE A 173 10.51 -10.16 -18.67
C ILE A 173 11.19 -11.53 -18.75
N ARG A 174 12.53 -11.54 -18.70
CA ARG A 174 13.37 -12.74 -18.72
C ARG A 174 14.15 -12.86 -17.41
N PRO A 175 14.58 -14.05 -17.00
CA PRO A 175 15.49 -14.22 -15.87
C PRO A 175 16.70 -13.30 -15.98
N LEU A 176 17.20 -12.83 -14.83
CA LEU A 176 18.39 -11.97 -14.67
C LEU A 176 18.23 -10.52 -15.14
N MET A 177 17.10 -10.09 -15.73
CA MET A 177 16.89 -8.69 -16.09
C MET A 177 16.65 -7.78 -14.90
N HIS A 178 16.12 -8.33 -13.82
CA HIS A 178 15.92 -7.63 -12.56
C HIS A 178 16.09 -8.61 -11.40
N GLY A 179 16.51 -8.13 -10.24
CA GLY A 179 16.76 -8.98 -9.09
C GLY A 179 16.77 -8.21 -7.77
N SER A 180 16.67 -8.94 -6.69
CA SER A 180 16.78 -8.45 -5.32
C SER A 180 17.49 -9.52 -4.48
N THR A 181 18.51 -9.15 -3.70
CA THR A 181 19.27 -10.10 -2.90
C THR A 181 18.43 -10.74 -1.79
N PHE A 182 17.61 -9.92 -1.13
CA PHE A 182 16.78 -10.37 0.01
C PHE A 182 15.30 -10.52 -0.33
N GLY A 183 14.89 -10.18 -1.55
CA GLY A 183 13.50 -10.34 -1.98
C GLY A 183 13.08 -11.80 -1.97
N GLY A 184 11.99 -12.10 -1.26
CA GLY A 184 11.47 -13.46 -1.10
C GLY A 184 12.23 -14.31 -0.09
N ASN A 185 12.95 -13.70 0.88
CA ASN A 185 13.58 -14.46 1.93
C ASN A 185 12.54 -15.27 2.74
N PRO A 186 12.90 -16.49 3.22
CA PRO A 186 11.93 -17.41 3.84
C PRO A 186 11.22 -16.83 5.07
N LEU A 187 11.90 -16.03 5.87
CA LEU A 187 11.33 -15.45 7.09
C LEU A 187 10.22 -14.46 6.75
N ALA A 188 10.47 -13.53 5.82
CA ALA A 188 9.48 -12.57 5.39
C ALA A 188 8.32 -13.25 4.66
N CYS A 189 8.59 -14.28 3.84
CA CYS A 189 7.54 -15.06 3.16
C CYS A 189 6.63 -15.78 4.17
N ALA A 190 7.17 -16.40 5.21
CA ALA A 190 6.38 -17.04 6.26
C ALA A 190 5.48 -16.04 6.99
N ALA A 191 6.03 -14.87 7.33
CA ALA A 191 5.25 -13.79 7.94
C ALA A 191 4.14 -13.26 7.00
N ALA A 192 4.44 -13.11 5.71
CA ALA A 192 3.45 -12.66 4.74
C ALA A 192 2.30 -13.67 4.53
N LEU A 193 2.61 -14.96 4.55
CA LEU A 193 1.58 -16.02 4.50
C LEU A 193 0.65 -15.93 5.73
N ALA A 194 1.21 -15.81 6.94
CA ALA A 194 0.43 -15.64 8.16
C ALA A 194 -0.44 -14.38 8.11
N VAL A 195 0.07 -13.27 7.58
CA VAL A 195 -0.73 -12.05 7.38
C VAL A 195 -1.89 -12.30 6.41
N LEU A 196 -1.67 -12.98 5.29
CA LEU A 196 -2.72 -13.28 4.33
C LEU A 196 -3.80 -14.19 4.94
N GLU A 197 -3.42 -15.18 5.72
CA GLU A 197 -4.36 -16.05 6.45
C GLU A 197 -5.25 -15.23 7.39
N VAL A 198 -4.65 -14.35 8.20
CA VAL A 198 -5.38 -13.44 9.11
C VAL A 198 -6.32 -12.50 8.35
N MET A 199 -5.86 -11.95 7.22
CA MET A 199 -6.64 -10.99 6.42
C MET A 199 -7.82 -11.62 5.70
N THR A 200 -7.75 -12.92 5.39
CA THR A 200 -8.79 -13.65 4.64
C THR A 200 -9.67 -14.53 5.52
N ALA A 201 -9.29 -14.73 6.78
CA ALA A 201 -10.11 -15.47 7.73
C ALA A 201 -11.42 -14.74 8.01
N THR A 202 -12.53 -15.41 7.80
CA THR A 202 -13.83 -15.00 8.35
C THR A 202 -13.81 -15.30 9.85
N SER A 203 -14.07 -14.30 10.68
CA SER A 203 -13.89 -14.31 12.12
C SER A 203 -14.35 -15.60 12.82
N GLY A 204 -13.37 -16.38 13.24
CA GLY A 204 -13.36 -17.25 14.40
C GLY A 204 -12.18 -16.82 15.27
N PRO A 205 -12.10 -17.18 16.54
CA PRO A 205 -10.91 -16.89 17.32
C PRO A 205 -9.71 -17.43 16.52
N LEU A 206 -8.71 -16.56 16.30
CA LEU A 206 -7.40 -17.04 15.87
C LEU A 206 -6.95 -17.99 16.97
N SER A 207 -7.29 -19.27 16.81
CA SER A 207 -6.80 -20.31 17.70
C SER A 207 -5.31 -20.48 17.35
N TYR A 208 -4.46 -19.73 18.05
CA TYR A 208 -3.05 -20.07 18.15
C TYR A 208 -2.92 -21.42 18.88
N GLY A 209 -3.47 -22.46 18.32
CA GLY A 209 -3.70 -23.73 19.00
C GLY A 209 -3.13 -24.97 18.33
N GLU A 210 -2.60 -24.85 17.14
CA GLU A 210 -1.77 -25.90 16.56
C GLU A 210 -0.57 -25.24 15.86
N THR A 211 0.61 -25.43 16.41
CA THR A 211 1.84 -25.14 15.68
C THR A 211 1.77 -25.90 14.36
N PRO A 212 1.94 -25.21 13.20
CA PRO A 212 2.03 -25.93 11.93
C PRO A 212 3.09 -27.04 12.08
N PRO A 213 2.91 -28.20 11.46
CA PRO A 213 3.91 -29.25 11.53
C PRO A 213 5.26 -28.63 11.15
N PRO A 214 6.36 -28.97 11.84
CA PRO A 214 7.66 -28.45 11.53
C PRO A 214 7.93 -28.67 10.03
N PRO A 215 8.49 -27.68 9.33
CA PRO A 215 8.85 -27.87 7.93
C PRO A 215 9.72 -29.12 7.80
N PRO A 216 9.59 -29.89 6.72
CA PRO A 216 10.45 -31.04 6.51
C PRO A 216 11.90 -30.62 6.63
N PRO A 217 12.77 -31.45 7.22
CA PRO A 217 14.17 -31.11 7.43
C PRO A 217 14.79 -30.71 6.10
N LEU A 218 15.39 -29.53 6.06
CA LEU A 218 16.06 -28.95 4.89
C LEU A 218 17.31 -29.70 4.46
N TYR A 219 17.71 -30.71 5.23
CA TYR A 219 18.91 -31.55 4.98
C TYR A 219 18.50 -33.00 4.98
N GLY A 220 18.96 -33.74 3.97
CA GLY A 220 18.85 -35.20 3.92
C GLY A 220 19.57 -35.85 5.14
N GLU A 221 19.11 -37.06 5.50
CA GLU A 221 19.72 -37.85 6.57
C GLU A 221 21.24 -37.97 6.38
N GLY A 222 22.01 -37.35 7.28
CA GLY A 222 23.47 -37.36 7.24
C GLY A 222 24.19 -36.07 7.64
N SER A 223 23.51 -34.93 7.78
CA SER A 223 24.14 -33.71 8.24
C SER A 223 24.09 -33.60 9.78
N VAL A 224 25.26 -33.38 10.37
CA VAL A 224 25.41 -33.15 11.83
C VAL A 224 24.68 -31.85 12.17
N ALA A 225 23.61 -31.91 12.96
CA ALA A 225 22.92 -30.77 13.46
C ALA A 225 23.88 -29.91 14.33
N PRO A 226 23.89 -28.55 14.16
CA PRO A 226 24.61 -27.70 15.09
C PRO A 226 24.00 -27.82 16.49
N PRO A 227 24.79 -27.67 17.57
CA PRO A 227 24.33 -27.85 18.93
C PRO A 227 23.13 -26.94 19.20
N SER A 228 22.06 -27.51 19.72
CA SER A 228 20.85 -26.82 20.10
C SER A 228 21.19 -25.67 21.05
N LEU A 229 20.94 -24.44 20.63
CA LEU A 229 20.80 -23.29 21.52
C LEU A 229 19.56 -23.51 22.39
N GLN A 230 19.73 -24.22 23.50
CA GLN A 230 18.78 -24.15 24.61
C GLN A 230 18.94 -22.79 25.29
N GLY A 231 18.42 -21.74 24.63
CA GLY A 231 18.23 -20.42 25.22
C GLY A 231 17.05 -20.47 26.16
N LYS A 232 17.28 -20.21 27.43
CA LYS A 232 16.24 -19.93 28.43
C LYS A 232 15.23 -18.94 27.83
N GLY A 233 13.94 -19.28 27.90
CA GLY A 233 12.86 -18.47 27.38
C GLY A 233 12.98 -17.01 27.79
N VAL A 234 12.88 -16.13 26.81
CA VAL A 234 12.59 -14.73 27.03
C VAL A 234 11.10 -14.67 27.44
N GLY A 235 10.89 -14.81 28.74
CA GLY A 235 9.59 -14.46 29.34
C GLY A 235 9.36 -12.98 29.14
N GLY A 236 8.29 -12.61 28.49
CA GLY A 236 7.88 -11.22 28.45
C GLY A 236 7.32 -10.71 27.11
N LEU A 237 6.77 -11.54 26.25
CA LEU A 237 5.69 -11.09 25.37
C LEU A 237 4.39 -11.36 26.14
N GLY A 238 3.97 -10.34 26.89
CA GLY A 238 2.69 -10.33 27.53
C GLY A 238 1.61 -10.76 26.54
N SER A 239 0.75 -11.68 26.99
CA SER A 239 -0.44 -12.11 26.30
C SER A 239 -1.19 -10.90 25.72
N LEU A 240 -0.98 -10.60 24.44
CA LEU A 240 -1.96 -9.91 23.63
C LEU A 240 -3.04 -10.93 23.25
N ALA A 241 -3.60 -11.60 24.26
CA ALA A 241 -4.90 -12.20 24.17
C ALA A 241 -5.90 -11.04 24.08
N GLY A 242 -5.91 -10.36 22.94
CA GLY A 242 -7.00 -9.48 22.58
C GLY A 242 -8.28 -10.33 22.65
N LYS A 243 -9.26 -9.86 23.43
CA LYS A 243 -10.61 -10.38 23.45
C LYS A 243 -11.01 -10.64 22.01
N GLY A 244 -11.36 -11.87 21.68
CA GLY A 244 -11.68 -12.27 20.32
C GLY A 244 -12.62 -11.26 19.68
N VAL A 245 -12.29 -10.83 18.47
CA VAL A 245 -13.17 -9.98 17.65
C VAL A 245 -14.45 -10.79 17.46
N GLY A 246 -15.52 -10.37 18.15
CA GLY A 246 -16.75 -11.14 18.29
C GLY A 246 -17.38 -11.51 16.95
N GLY A 247 -17.74 -12.75 16.83
CA GLY A 247 -18.57 -13.52 15.95
C GLY A 247 -19.50 -12.86 14.91
N SER A 248 -19.00 -11.98 14.02
CA SER A 248 -19.80 -11.39 12.95
C SER A 248 -19.64 -12.07 11.58
N GLY A 249 -18.71 -13.04 11.44
CA GLY A 249 -18.37 -13.58 10.12
C GLY A 249 -17.63 -12.57 9.21
N GLU A 250 -17.23 -11.43 9.73
CA GLU A 250 -16.60 -10.30 9.03
C GLU A 250 -15.06 -10.50 8.95
N THR A 251 -14.45 -10.29 7.79
CA THR A 251 -13.00 -10.29 7.63
C THR A 251 -12.38 -8.96 8.14
N LEU A 252 -11.07 -8.94 8.40
CA LEU A 252 -10.39 -7.70 8.80
C LEU A 252 -10.56 -6.55 7.79
N PRO A 253 -10.47 -6.78 6.46
CA PRO A 253 -10.80 -5.74 5.48
C PRO A 253 -12.22 -5.20 5.62
N GLU A 254 -13.23 -6.06 5.71
CA GLU A 254 -14.63 -5.65 5.86
C GLU A 254 -14.83 -4.83 7.13
N ARG A 255 -14.23 -5.29 8.24
CA ARG A 255 -14.22 -4.56 9.52
C ARG A 255 -13.59 -3.17 9.37
N ALA A 256 -12.45 -3.06 8.69
CA ALA A 256 -11.80 -1.77 8.44
C ALA A 256 -12.69 -0.83 7.59
N GLY A 257 -13.46 -1.36 6.66
CA GLY A 257 -14.46 -0.61 5.89
C GLY A 257 -15.54 -0.02 6.81
N ARG A 258 -16.20 -0.87 7.59
CA ARG A 258 -17.27 -0.48 8.53
C ARG A 258 -16.78 0.52 9.58
N LEU A 259 -15.64 0.25 10.21
CA LEU A 259 -15.06 1.15 11.22
C LEU A 259 -14.61 2.48 10.59
N GLY A 260 -14.13 2.46 9.36
CA GLY A 260 -13.78 3.66 8.62
C GLY A 260 -14.98 4.55 8.34
N GLU A 261 -16.10 3.97 7.90
CA GLU A 261 -17.36 4.70 7.71
C GLU A 261 -17.87 5.30 9.03
N HIS A 262 -17.81 4.53 10.13
CA HIS A 262 -18.16 5.01 11.45
C HIS A 262 -17.30 6.22 11.86
N LEU A 263 -15.98 6.10 11.80
CA LEU A 263 -15.04 7.18 12.15
C LEU A 263 -15.25 8.43 11.27
N ILE A 264 -15.34 8.27 9.96
CA ILE A 264 -15.57 9.40 9.04
C ILE A 264 -16.90 10.07 9.35
N GLY A 265 -17.96 9.29 9.64
CA GLY A 265 -19.26 9.81 10.01
C GLY A 265 -19.20 10.61 11.31
N ARG A 266 -18.46 10.18 12.32
CA ARG A 266 -18.27 10.91 13.57
C ARG A 266 -17.47 12.20 13.36
N LEU A 267 -16.36 12.13 12.67
CA LEU A 267 -15.51 13.30 12.37
C LEU A 267 -16.28 14.38 11.60
N ARG A 268 -17.16 14.00 10.68
CA ARG A 268 -18.03 14.93 9.93
C ARG A 268 -19.08 15.65 10.78
N ARG A 269 -19.45 15.08 11.95
CA ARG A 269 -20.37 15.71 12.90
C ARG A 269 -19.71 16.74 13.78
N ILE A 270 -18.37 16.83 13.80
CA ILE A 270 -17.65 17.81 14.59
C ILE A 270 -17.85 19.19 13.95
N GLU A 271 -18.68 20.01 14.57
CA GLU A 271 -18.88 21.40 14.18
C GLU A 271 -17.69 22.25 14.62
N SER A 272 -16.74 22.45 13.72
CA SER A 272 -15.55 23.27 13.99
C SER A 272 -15.21 24.14 12.77
N PRO A 273 -15.00 25.45 12.97
CA PRO A 273 -14.55 26.32 11.88
C PRO A 273 -13.14 25.97 11.37
N LEU A 274 -12.40 25.17 12.10
CA LEU A 274 -11.05 24.73 11.72
C LEU A 274 -11.07 23.59 10.71
N ILE A 275 -12.14 22.80 10.65
CA ILE A 275 -12.26 21.68 9.70
C ILE A 275 -12.77 22.23 8.36
N ARG A 276 -12.04 21.93 7.30
CA ARG A 276 -12.45 22.22 5.93
C ARG A 276 -13.22 21.06 5.33
N GLU A 277 -12.68 19.85 5.50
CA GLU A 277 -13.21 18.63 4.90
C GLU A 277 -12.71 17.40 5.68
N VAL A 278 -13.56 16.36 5.73
CA VAL A 278 -13.19 15.02 6.17
C VAL A 278 -13.41 14.05 5.02
N ARG A 279 -12.35 13.36 4.62
CA ARG A 279 -12.34 12.42 3.49
C ARG A 279 -11.53 11.17 3.81
N GLY A 280 -11.69 10.12 3.03
CA GLY A 280 -10.96 8.88 3.21
C GLY A 280 -11.70 7.67 2.69
N LEU A 281 -11.10 6.50 2.89
CA LEU A 281 -11.67 5.21 2.52
C LEU A 281 -11.19 4.17 3.55
N GLY A 282 -12.13 3.47 4.20
CA GLY A 282 -11.81 2.58 5.32
C GLY A 282 -11.05 3.32 6.43
N LEU A 283 -10.03 2.69 6.98
CA LEU A 283 -9.16 3.25 8.02
C LEU A 283 -7.96 4.05 7.47
N LEU A 284 -8.13 4.69 6.33
CA LEU A 284 -7.24 5.71 5.78
C LEU A 284 -8.03 7.02 5.71
N VAL A 285 -7.92 7.86 6.75
CA VAL A 285 -8.76 9.05 6.92
C VAL A 285 -7.92 10.31 6.98
N GLY A 286 -8.37 11.35 6.30
CA GLY A 286 -7.79 12.69 6.30
C GLY A 286 -8.78 13.75 6.78
N VAL A 287 -8.36 14.56 7.75
CA VAL A 287 -9.08 15.75 8.17
C VAL A 287 -8.31 16.97 7.67
N ASP A 288 -8.82 17.62 6.65
CA ASP A 288 -8.22 18.84 6.10
C ASP A 288 -8.64 20.05 6.93
N LEU A 289 -7.65 20.81 7.38
CA LEU A 289 -7.81 21.93 8.29
C LEU A 289 -7.59 23.26 7.57
N ARG A 290 -8.17 24.32 8.09
CA ARG A 290 -7.94 25.71 7.63
C ARG A 290 -6.66 26.31 8.25
N VAL A 291 -5.97 25.57 9.07
CA VAL A 291 -4.75 25.96 9.80
C VAL A 291 -3.67 24.91 9.59
N LYS A 292 -2.43 25.24 9.96
CA LYS A 292 -1.33 24.28 9.96
C LYS A 292 -1.62 23.12 10.91
N VAL A 293 -1.36 21.89 10.48
CA VAL A 293 -1.65 20.67 11.25
C VAL A 293 -0.71 20.46 12.44
N THR A 294 0.52 21.00 12.39
CA THR A 294 1.56 20.73 13.40
C THR A 294 1.14 21.04 14.85
N PRO A 295 0.51 22.19 15.17
CA PRO A 295 0.07 22.44 16.55
C PRO A 295 -1.00 21.47 17.03
N ILE A 296 -1.84 20.98 16.14
CA ILE A 296 -2.90 20.00 16.45
C ILE A 296 -2.28 18.63 16.70
N LEU A 297 -1.31 18.21 15.91
CA LEU A 297 -0.56 16.97 16.14
C LEU A 297 0.12 16.96 17.50
N GLN A 298 0.75 18.07 17.90
CA GLN A 298 1.39 18.21 19.22
C GLN A 298 0.37 18.07 20.37
N LYS A 299 -0.81 18.66 20.23
CA LYS A 299 -1.88 18.53 21.23
C LYS A 299 -2.43 17.11 21.30
N LEU A 300 -2.66 16.46 20.15
CA LEU A 300 -3.10 15.06 20.11
C LEU A 300 -2.07 14.15 20.76
N GLN A 301 -0.79 14.34 20.46
CA GLN A 301 0.29 13.56 21.07
C GLN A 301 0.33 13.73 22.60
N ALA A 302 0.12 14.95 23.11
CA ALA A 302 0.04 15.22 24.55
C ALA A 302 -1.17 14.53 25.22
N LEU A 303 -2.22 14.22 24.44
CA LEU A 303 -3.39 13.45 24.87
C LEU A 303 -3.24 11.93 24.62
N GLY A 304 -2.07 11.46 24.16
CA GLY A 304 -1.81 10.05 23.90
C GLY A 304 -2.28 9.57 22.51
N VAL A 305 -2.74 10.47 21.63
CA VAL A 305 -3.21 10.14 20.28
C VAL A 305 -2.11 10.40 19.27
N LEU A 306 -1.68 9.34 18.56
CA LEU A 306 -0.68 9.43 17.48
C LEU A 306 -1.38 9.60 16.13
N ALA A 307 -1.03 10.66 15.42
CA ALA A 307 -1.48 10.94 14.07
C ALA A 307 -0.33 11.51 13.23
N LEU A 308 -0.48 11.54 11.93
CA LEU A 308 0.56 11.95 10.99
C LEU A 308 0.10 13.14 10.14
N PRO A 309 1.02 14.00 9.70
CA PRO A 309 0.69 15.01 8.70
C PRO A 309 0.58 14.36 7.30
N ALA A 310 -0.29 14.92 6.46
CA ALA A 310 -0.27 14.71 5.02
C ALA A 310 -0.31 16.08 4.33
N GLY A 311 0.87 16.65 4.08
CA GLY A 311 1.03 18.06 3.72
C GLY A 311 0.89 19.00 4.93
N ALA A 312 0.67 20.28 4.66
CA ALA A 312 0.71 21.34 5.68
C ALA A 312 -0.53 21.42 6.58
N THR A 313 -1.68 20.97 6.08
CA THR A 313 -3.01 21.21 6.71
C THR A 313 -3.80 19.93 6.99
N VAL A 314 -3.36 18.77 6.50
CA VAL A 314 -4.13 17.53 6.66
C VAL A 314 -3.62 16.70 7.82
N LEU A 315 -4.50 16.43 8.77
CA LEU A 315 -4.35 15.41 9.79
C LEU A 315 -4.70 14.06 9.19
N ARG A 316 -3.71 13.16 9.10
CA ARG A 316 -3.90 11.80 8.58
C ARG A 316 -3.98 10.81 9.73
N LEU A 317 -5.06 10.05 9.75
CA LEU A 317 -5.35 9.00 10.70
C LEU A 317 -5.19 7.64 10.02
N LEU A 318 -4.38 6.76 10.60
CA LEU A 318 -4.04 5.42 10.11
C LEU A 318 -4.14 4.42 11.26
N GLN A 319 -5.36 4.18 11.72
CA GLN A 319 -5.60 3.30 12.85
C GLN A 319 -5.15 1.86 12.54
N PRO A 320 -4.73 1.09 13.56
CA PRO A 320 -4.54 -0.35 13.41
C PRO A 320 -5.82 -1.02 12.88
N LEU A 321 -5.68 -2.01 11.98
CA LEU A 321 -6.86 -2.74 11.45
C LEU A 321 -7.63 -3.48 12.55
N VAL A 322 -6.95 -3.78 13.65
CA VAL A 322 -7.49 -4.47 14.84
C VAL A 322 -7.98 -3.51 15.93
N ILE A 323 -8.06 -2.20 15.67
CA ILE A 323 -8.52 -1.20 16.64
C ILE A 323 -9.90 -1.59 17.20
N ALA A 324 -10.12 -1.43 18.50
CA ALA A 324 -11.43 -1.64 19.08
C ALA A 324 -12.39 -0.51 18.65
N GLU A 325 -13.67 -0.79 18.53
CA GLU A 325 -14.67 0.18 18.09
C GLU A 325 -14.83 1.29 19.14
N GLU A 326 -14.76 0.94 20.41
CA GLU A 326 -14.76 1.87 21.53
C GLU A 326 -13.58 2.85 21.55
N ASP A 327 -12.46 2.51 20.91
CA ASP A 327 -11.30 3.42 20.77
C ASP A 327 -11.49 4.47 19.66
N LEU A 328 -12.54 4.33 18.87
CA LEU A 328 -12.92 5.30 17.82
C LEU A 328 -13.98 6.31 18.32
N ASP A 329 -14.54 6.08 19.48
CA ASP A 329 -15.54 6.90 20.11
C ASP A 329 -14.94 8.03 20.94
#